data_685c95d32ae6598ca34d134f52208e54
#
_entry.id   685c95d32ae6598ca34d134f52208e54
#
_cell.length_a   1.000
_cell.length_b   1.000
_cell.length_c   1.000
_cell.angle_alpha   90.00
_cell.angle_beta   90.00
_cell.angle_gamma   90.00
#
_symmetry.space_group_name_H-M   'P 1'
#
loop_
_entity.id
_entity.type
_entity.pdbx_description
1 polymer ?
#
loop_
_entity_poly.entity_id
_entity_poly.type
_entity_poly.pdbx_seq_one_letter_code
_entity_poly.pdbx_strand_id
1 'polypeptide(L)'
;MLDSGPLGRLTHADYSRNREYRAWLAALLDHNIAVFLPEIADYEVRRNLIVENLTGSLANLDALPSLINYVPITTADMHKAAELWATSRKTGRSVGDPRELNADVILAAQAIRLGATIATDNVGQLAQFVEARPWSAIQL
;
A
#
# COMPACT_ATOMS: atom_id res chain seq x y z
N MET A 1 -6.53 -1.80 -2.18
CA MET A 1 -5.61 -0.81 -1.58
C MET A 1 -4.18 -1.21 -1.86
N LEU A 2 -3.35 -0.28 -2.31
CA LEU A 2 -1.97 -0.56 -2.71
C LEU A 2 -1.01 -0.48 -1.52
N ASP A 3 -0.20 -1.52 -1.34
CA ASP A 3 0.97 -1.48 -0.47
C ASP A 3 2.14 -0.76 -1.16
N SER A 4 3.16 -0.39 -0.42
CA SER A 4 4.34 0.34 -0.93
C SER A 4 5.09 -0.39 -2.03
N GLY A 5 5.15 -1.73 -2.01
CA GLY A 5 5.79 -2.52 -3.07
C GLY A 5 5.13 -2.31 -4.43
N PRO A 6 3.86 -2.70 -4.62
CA PRO A 6 3.14 -2.45 -5.87
C PRO A 6 3.07 -0.96 -6.25
N LEU A 7 2.90 -0.06 -5.26
CA LEU A 7 2.88 1.38 -5.52
C LEU A 7 4.21 1.86 -6.10
N GLY A 8 5.34 1.46 -5.51
CA GLY A 8 6.67 1.81 -6.00
C GLY A 8 6.92 1.30 -7.42
N ARG A 9 6.44 0.10 -7.75
CA ARG A 9 6.54 -0.45 -9.10
C ARG A 9 5.67 0.32 -10.10
N LEU A 10 4.43 0.64 -9.74
CA LEU A 10 3.52 1.42 -10.59
C LEU A 10 4.07 2.80 -10.95
N THR A 11 4.78 3.43 -10.03
CA THR A 11 5.30 4.79 -10.21
C THR A 11 6.68 4.85 -10.83
N HIS A 12 7.34 3.71 -11.05
CA HIS A 12 8.68 3.66 -11.62
C HIS A 12 8.75 4.35 -12.97
N ALA A 13 9.76 5.22 -13.16
CA ALA A 13 9.92 5.99 -14.40
C ALA A 13 10.30 5.11 -15.61
N ASP A 14 10.98 3.99 -15.38
CA ASP A 14 11.26 3.00 -16.43
C ASP A 14 10.03 2.13 -16.68
N TYR A 15 9.33 2.43 -17.75
CA TYR A 15 8.11 1.72 -18.15
C TYR A 15 8.32 0.25 -18.50
N SER A 16 9.53 -0.16 -18.84
CA SER A 16 9.83 -1.58 -19.07
C SER A 16 9.72 -2.41 -17.77
N ARG A 17 10.00 -1.77 -16.63
CA ARG A 17 9.95 -2.41 -15.31
C ARG A 17 8.56 -2.44 -14.68
N ASN A 18 7.65 -1.59 -15.13
CA ASN A 18 6.32 -1.48 -14.53
C ASN A 18 5.18 -1.95 -15.44
N ARG A 19 5.50 -2.50 -16.60
CA ARG A 19 4.50 -2.91 -17.62
C ARG A 19 3.39 -3.77 -17.04
N GLU A 20 3.74 -4.79 -16.28
CA GLU A 20 2.76 -5.73 -15.72
C GLU A 20 1.86 -5.07 -14.66
N TYR A 21 2.45 -4.25 -13.79
CA TYR A 21 1.70 -3.51 -12.77
C TYR A 21 0.74 -2.50 -13.40
N ARG A 22 1.16 -1.82 -14.44
CA ARG A 22 0.32 -0.86 -15.16
C ARG A 22 -0.82 -1.55 -15.89
N ALA A 23 -0.55 -2.68 -16.55
CA ALA A 23 -1.59 -3.47 -17.21
C ALA A 23 -2.62 -4.01 -16.21
N TRP A 24 -2.15 -4.48 -15.06
CA TRP A 24 -3.02 -4.92 -13.97
C TRP A 24 -3.90 -3.78 -13.44
N LEU A 25 -3.31 -2.61 -13.17
CA LEU A 25 -4.07 -1.45 -12.72
C LEU A 25 -5.13 -1.03 -13.75
N ALA A 26 -4.74 -0.94 -15.02
CA ALA A 26 -5.65 -0.59 -16.10
C ALA A 26 -6.84 -1.57 -16.15
N ALA A 27 -6.58 -2.87 -16.04
CA ALA A 27 -7.62 -3.89 -16.03
C ALA A 27 -8.61 -3.72 -14.86
N LEU A 28 -8.09 -3.40 -13.66
CA LEU A 28 -8.96 -3.13 -12.50
C LEU A 28 -9.86 -1.92 -12.75
N LEU A 29 -9.30 -0.83 -13.29
CA LEU A 29 -10.04 0.40 -13.57
C LEU A 29 -11.07 0.20 -14.67
N ASP A 30 -10.74 -0.54 -15.73
CA ASP A 30 -11.65 -0.86 -16.82
C ASP A 30 -12.88 -1.69 -16.34
N HIS A 31 -12.71 -2.46 -15.26
CA HIS A 31 -13.80 -3.20 -14.63
C HIS A 31 -14.47 -2.44 -13.47
N ASN A 32 -14.21 -1.13 -13.34
CA ASN A 32 -14.75 -0.26 -12.31
C ASN A 32 -14.44 -0.74 -10.88
N ILE A 33 -13.31 -1.39 -10.68
CA ILE A 33 -12.83 -1.77 -9.35
C ILE A 33 -12.16 -0.57 -8.70
N ALA A 34 -12.64 -0.19 -7.51
CA ALA A 34 -12.05 0.91 -6.76
C ALA A 34 -10.63 0.56 -6.30
N VAL A 35 -9.67 1.36 -6.73
CA VAL A 35 -8.27 1.23 -6.30
C VAL A 35 -7.93 2.39 -5.38
N PHE A 36 -7.27 2.10 -4.27
CA PHE A 36 -6.94 3.07 -3.23
C PHE A 36 -5.44 3.23 -3.09
N LEU A 37 -5.00 4.51 -3.05
CA LEU A 37 -3.65 4.91 -2.70
C LEU A 37 -3.65 5.41 -1.24
N PRO A 38 -3.22 4.58 -0.28
CA PRO A 38 -3.21 4.99 1.12
C PRO A 38 -2.03 5.92 1.40
N GLU A 39 -2.26 6.93 2.22
CA GLU A 39 -1.25 7.95 2.55
C GLU A 39 0.03 7.33 3.14
N ILE A 40 -0.09 6.26 3.94
CA ILE A 40 1.09 5.60 4.49
C ILE A 40 1.99 5.00 3.40
N ALA A 41 1.41 4.41 2.35
CA ALA A 41 2.17 3.88 1.24
C ALA A 41 2.79 4.99 0.39
N ASP A 42 2.07 6.09 0.16
CA ASP A 42 2.64 7.29 -0.46
C ASP A 42 3.87 7.76 0.32
N TYR A 43 3.75 7.93 1.63
CA TYR A 43 4.87 8.35 2.48
C TYR A 43 6.08 7.42 2.34
N GLU A 44 5.89 6.11 2.41
CA GLU A 44 6.99 5.14 2.31
C GLU A 44 7.68 5.17 0.96
N VAL A 45 6.93 5.24 -0.13
CA VAL A 45 7.50 5.33 -1.47
C VAL A 45 8.16 6.69 -1.70
N ARG A 46 7.47 7.77 -1.35
CA ARG A 46 7.92 9.14 -1.56
C ARG A 46 9.25 9.42 -0.88
N ARG A 47 9.41 9.02 0.39
CA ARG A 47 10.66 9.25 1.13
C ARG A 47 11.86 8.60 0.45
N ASN A 48 11.70 7.41 -0.11
CA ASN A 48 12.75 6.71 -0.82
C ASN A 48 13.07 7.38 -2.17
N LEU A 49 12.05 7.81 -2.90
CA LEU A 49 12.23 8.52 -4.16
C LEU A 49 12.96 9.85 -3.97
N ILE A 50 12.68 10.56 -2.88
CA ILE A 50 13.37 11.81 -2.52
C ILE A 50 14.84 11.54 -2.20
N VAL A 51 15.14 10.57 -1.36
CA VAL A 51 16.50 10.20 -0.97
C VAL A 51 17.35 9.83 -2.20
N GLU A 52 16.78 9.11 -3.14
CA GLU A 52 17.47 8.64 -4.34
C GLU A 52 17.40 9.63 -5.51
N ASN A 53 16.78 10.79 -5.33
CA ASN A 53 16.58 11.83 -6.36
C ASN A 53 15.88 11.32 -7.64
N LEU A 54 14.92 10.42 -7.48
CA LEU A 54 14.17 9.84 -8.60
C LEU A 54 12.98 10.73 -8.98
N THR A 55 13.28 11.85 -9.62
CA THR A 55 12.31 12.91 -9.92
C THR A 55 11.21 12.48 -10.88
N GLY A 56 11.52 11.61 -11.84
CA GLY A 56 10.52 11.08 -12.79
C GLY A 56 9.50 10.17 -12.08
N SER A 57 9.95 9.28 -11.21
CA SER A 57 9.07 8.43 -10.41
C SER A 57 8.26 9.24 -9.41
N LEU A 58 8.85 10.30 -8.84
CA LEU A 58 8.15 11.21 -7.93
C LEU A 58 7.00 11.94 -8.66
N ALA A 59 7.24 12.41 -9.87
CA ALA A 59 6.20 13.02 -10.70
C ALA A 59 5.06 12.03 -11.01
N ASN A 60 5.39 10.77 -11.28
CA ASN A 60 4.38 9.73 -11.50
C ASN A 60 3.55 9.47 -10.25
N LEU A 61 4.18 9.47 -9.07
CA LEU A 61 3.46 9.34 -7.80
C LEU A 61 2.50 10.51 -7.58
N ASP A 62 2.94 11.74 -7.87
CA ASP A 62 2.12 12.95 -7.74
C ASP A 62 0.92 12.96 -8.70
N ALA A 63 1.06 12.33 -9.86
CA ALA A 63 0.00 12.23 -10.86
C ALA A 63 -1.03 11.12 -10.55
N LEU A 64 -0.67 10.12 -9.79
CA LEU A 64 -1.49 8.93 -9.56
C LEU A 64 -2.86 9.22 -8.91
N PRO A 65 -3.01 10.19 -7.97
CA PRO A 65 -4.31 10.53 -7.40
C PRO A 65 -5.36 11.04 -8.40
N SER A 66 -4.96 11.41 -9.63
CA SER A 66 -5.92 11.74 -10.70
C SER A 66 -6.60 10.50 -11.30
N LEU A 67 -6.05 9.30 -11.08
CA LEU A 67 -6.54 8.04 -11.63
C LEU A 67 -7.19 7.14 -10.59
N ILE A 68 -6.69 7.16 -9.34
CA ILE A 68 -7.15 6.30 -8.26
C ILE A 68 -7.47 7.11 -7.00
N ASN A 69 -8.14 6.48 -6.05
CA ASN A 69 -8.63 7.17 -4.86
C ASN A 69 -7.54 7.32 -3.80
N TYR A 70 -7.12 8.55 -3.53
CA TYR A 70 -6.22 8.84 -2.43
C TYR A 70 -6.92 8.73 -1.08
N VAL A 71 -6.30 8.06 -0.11
CA VAL A 71 -6.88 7.82 1.22
C VAL A 71 -5.99 8.44 2.30
N PRO A 72 -6.34 9.64 2.79
CA PRO A 72 -5.61 10.26 3.90
C PRO A 72 -5.71 9.43 5.18
N ILE A 73 -4.68 9.50 6.02
CA ILE A 73 -4.68 8.92 7.35
C ILE A 73 -5.60 9.76 8.24
N THR A 74 -6.53 9.12 8.92
CA THR A 74 -7.39 9.76 9.91
C THR A 74 -6.92 9.49 11.34
N THR A 75 -7.39 10.28 12.30
CA THR A 75 -7.13 10.00 13.71
C THR A 75 -7.65 8.61 14.10
N ALA A 76 -8.81 8.21 13.58
CA ALA A 76 -9.36 6.87 13.81
C ALA A 76 -8.46 5.77 13.26
N ASP A 77 -7.84 5.97 12.10
CA ASP A 77 -6.85 5.02 11.55
C ASP A 77 -5.66 4.86 12.51
N MET A 78 -5.15 5.96 13.07
CA MET A 78 -4.03 5.92 14.02
C MET A 78 -4.39 5.22 15.31
N HIS A 79 -5.59 5.43 15.84
CA HIS A 79 -6.08 4.72 17.03
C HIS A 79 -6.22 3.22 16.75
N LYS A 80 -6.79 2.85 15.60
CA LYS A 80 -6.90 1.46 15.18
C LYS A 80 -5.53 0.80 14.98
N ALA A 81 -4.61 1.50 14.36
CA ALA A 81 -3.23 1.02 14.19
C ALA A 81 -2.56 0.74 15.55
N ALA A 82 -2.76 1.61 16.53
CA ALA A 82 -2.24 1.40 17.88
C ALA A 82 -2.82 0.14 18.53
N GLU A 83 -4.11 -0.13 18.37
CA GLU A 83 -4.75 -1.36 18.85
C GLU A 83 -4.16 -2.61 18.17
N LEU A 84 -4.01 -2.58 16.85
CA LEU A 84 -3.45 -3.69 16.07
C LEU A 84 -2.00 -3.97 16.49
N TRP A 85 -1.20 -2.93 16.66
CA TRP A 85 0.18 -3.05 17.12
C TRP A 85 0.25 -3.69 18.49
N ALA A 86 -0.55 -3.21 19.44
CA ALA A 86 -0.59 -3.71 20.81
C ALA A 86 -1.01 -5.19 20.85
N THR A 87 -2.04 -5.58 20.10
CA THR A 87 -2.51 -6.96 20.00
C THR A 87 -1.43 -7.87 19.42
N SER A 88 -0.76 -7.44 18.36
CA SER A 88 0.32 -8.21 17.74
C SER A 88 1.47 -8.45 18.71
N ARG A 89 1.86 -7.42 19.49
CA ARG A 89 2.92 -7.53 20.50
C ARG A 89 2.53 -8.48 21.65
N LYS A 90 1.30 -8.37 22.15
CA LYS A 90 0.79 -9.22 23.25
C LYS A 90 0.68 -10.67 22.86
N THR A 91 0.32 -10.97 21.61
CA THR A 91 0.15 -12.34 21.13
C THR A 91 1.44 -12.98 20.63
N GLY A 92 2.56 -12.25 20.61
CA GLY A 92 3.84 -12.74 20.13
C GLY A 92 3.88 -13.00 18.62
N ARG A 93 2.92 -12.47 17.86
CA ARG A 93 2.82 -12.66 16.39
C ARG A 93 3.69 -11.71 15.59
N SER A 94 4.32 -10.70 16.21
CA SER A 94 5.20 -9.80 15.49
C SER A 94 6.54 -10.49 15.24
N VAL A 95 6.78 -10.80 13.96
CA VAL A 95 8.03 -11.34 13.45
C VAL A 95 8.62 -10.29 12.53
N GLY A 96 9.89 -9.87 12.74
CA GLY A 96 10.57 -8.90 11.91
C GLY A 96 10.86 -7.57 12.60
N ASP A 97 11.22 -6.56 11.81
CA ASP A 97 11.60 -5.25 12.31
C ASP A 97 10.37 -4.51 12.87
N PRO A 98 10.40 -4.07 14.16
CA PRO A 98 9.31 -3.26 14.73
C PRO A 98 8.97 -1.99 13.96
N ARG A 99 9.93 -1.44 13.19
CA ARG A 99 9.71 -0.27 12.34
C ARG A 99 8.85 -0.58 11.12
N GLU A 100 8.99 -1.77 10.56
CA GLU A 100 8.11 -2.24 9.47
C GLU A 100 6.69 -2.46 9.98
N LEU A 101 6.55 -3.00 11.18
CA LEU A 101 5.24 -3.21 11.81
C LEU A 101 4.46 -1.90 11.97
N ASN A 102 5.13 -0.77 12.22
CA ASN A 102 4.47 0.54 12.33
C ASN A 102 3.73 0.92 11.05
N ALA A 103 4.38 0.79 9.90
CA ALA A 103 3.73 1.08 8.61
C ALA A 103 2.63 0.07 8.29
N ASP A 104 2.86 -1.21 8.56
CA ASP A 104 1.91 -2.29 8.29
C ASP A 104 0.60 -2.12 9.07
N VAL A 105 0.66 -1.73 10.34
CA VAL A 105 -0.57 -1.53 11.13
C VAL A 105 -1.34 -0.29 10.70
N ILE A 106 -0.67 0.76 10.24
CA ILE A 106 -1.32 1.95 9.69
C ILE A 106 -2.01 1.61 8.36
N LEU A 107 -1.32 0.89 7.49
CA LEU A 107 -1.89 0.40 6.23
C LEU A 107 -3.12 -0.49 6.48
N ALA A 108 -2.99 -1.45 7.40
CA ALA A 108 -4.08 -2.33 7.78
C ALA A 108 -5.28 -1.55 8.33
N ALA A 109 -5.05 -0.54 9.16
CA ALA A 109 -6.11 0.31 9.70
C ALA A 109 -6.87 1.06 8.58
N GLN A 110 -6.16 1.63 7.61
CA GLN A 110 -6.78 2.28 6.46
C GLN A 110 -7.60 1.30 5.62
N ALA A 111 -7.09 0.09 5.40
CA ALA A 111 -7.78 -0.97 4.67
C ALA A 111 -9.05 -1.44 5.40
N ILE A 112 -8.97 -1.65 6.71
CA ILE A 112 -10.11 -2.06 7.54
C ILE A 112 -11.24 -1.01 7.45
N ARG A 113 -10.89 0.28 7.56
CA ARG A 113 -11.89 1.36 7.49
C ARG A 113 -12.68 1.35 6.19
N LEU A 114 -12.04 0.99 5.08
CA LEU A 114 -12.65 0.98 3.75
C LEU A 114 -13.15 -0.40 3.32
N GLY A 115 -12.96 -1.44 4.13
CA GLY A 115 -13.29 -2.81 3.72
C GLY A 115 -12.49 -3.28 2.50
N ALA A 116 -11.25 -2.81 2.36
CA ALA A 116 -10.42 -3.05 1.19
C ALA A 116 -9.46 -4.23 1.41
N THR A 117 -9.21 -4.99 0.34
CA THR A 117 -8.11 -5.97 0.27
C THR A 117 -6.81 -5.26 -0.05
N ILE A 118 -5.72 -5.60 0.64
CA ILE A 118 -4.40 -5.05 0.35
C ILE A 118 -3.74 -5.84 -0.77
N ALA A 119 -3.30 -5.14 -1.82
CA ALA A 119 -2.43 -5.68 -2.86
C ALA A 119 -0.98 -5.44 -2.46
N THR A 120 -0.20 -6.50 -2.30
CA THR A 120 1.17 -6.45 -1.79
C THR A 120 2.10 -7.36 -2.57
N ASP A 121 3.41 -7.14 -2.46
CA ASP A 121 4.43 -8.10 -2.90
C ASP A 121 4.75 -9.13 -1.80
N ASN A 122 4.44 -8.79 -0.53
CA ASN A 122 4.71 -9.64 0.62
C ASN A 122 3.52 -9.65 1.57
N VAL A 123 2.75 -10.70 1.54
CA VAL A 123 1.57 -10.87 2.41
C VAL A 123 1.96 -10.84 3.89
N GLY A 124 3.04 -11.52 4.27
CA GLY A 124 3.72 -11.44 5.56
C GLY A 124 2.81 -11.22 6.76
N GLN A 125 3.13 -10.19 7.54
CA GLN A 125 2.40 -9.84 8.75
C GLN A 125 1.04 -9.18 8.49
N LEU A 126 0.80 -8.62 7.29
CA LEU A 126 -0.47 -7.96 6.95
C LEU A 126 -1.66 -8.92 7.07
N ALA A 127 -1.48 -10.18 6.71
CA ALA A 127 -2.53 -11.19 6.74
C ALA A 127 -3.10 -11.46 8.14
N GLN A 128 -2.38 -11.14 9.21
CA GLN A 128 -2.88 -11.28 10.58
C GLN A 128 -3.92 -10.20 10.93
N PHE A 129 -3.94 -9.07 10.21
CA PHE A 129 -4.80 -7.92 10.50
C PHE A 129 -5.95 -7.77 9.53
N VAL A 130 -5.72 -8.06 8.24
CA VAL A 130 -6.63 -7.71 7.15
C VAL A 130 -6.41 -8.69 5.99
N GLU A 131 -7.38 -8.76 5.08
CA GLU A 131 -7.19 -9.52 3.86
C GLU A 131 -6.10 -8.86 3.00
N ALA A 132 -5.01 -9.59 2.80
CA ALA A 132 -3.88 -9.19 1.98
C ALA A 132 -3.56 -10.31 0.98
N ARG A 133 -3.33 -9.94 -0.27
CA ARG A 133 -3.03 -10.87 -1.36
C ARG A 133 -1.85 -10.37 -2.18
N PRO A 134 -1.06 -11.28 -2.77
CA PRO A 134 -0.15 -10.87 -3.82
C PRO A 134 -0.92 -10.08 -4.89
N TRP A 135 -0.38 -8.96 -5.36
CA TRP A 135 -1.08 -8.14 -6.36
C TRP A 135 -1.49 -8.96 -7.59
N SER A 136 -0.63 -9.89 -8.02
CA SER A 136 -0.86 -10.77 -9.17
C SER A 136 -1.97 -11.79 -8.96
N ALA A 137 -2.34 -12.08 -7.72
CA ALA A 137 -3.46 -12.97 -7.37
C ALA A 137 -4.81 -12.24 -7.30
N ILE A 138 -4.80 -10.91 -7.37
CA ILE A 138 -6.03 -10.11 -7.47
C ILE A 138 -6.40 -10.04 -8.93
N GLN A 139 -7.30 -10.92 -9.32
CA GLN A 139 -7.79 -11.04 -10.69
C GLN A 139 -9.26 -10.69 -10.77
N LEU A 140 -9.66 -10.32 -11.96
CA LEU A 140 -11.04 -9.98 -12.30
C LEU A 140 -11.93 -11.20 -12.44
#